data_7b9755dd8453a72b0523f9fa1fcb1654
#
_entry.id   7b9755dd8453a72b0523f9fa1fcb1654
#
_cell.length_a   1.000
_cell.length_b   1.000
_cell.length_c   1.000
_cell.angle_alpha   90.00
_cell.angle_beta   90.00
_cell.angle_gamma   90.00
#
_symmetry.space_group_name_H-M   'P 1'
#
loop_
_entity.id
_entity.type
_entity.pdbx_description
1 polymer ?
#
loop_
_entity_poly.entity_id
_entity_poly.type
_entity_poly.pdbx_seq_one_letter_code
_entity_poly.pdbx_strand_id
1 'polypeptide(L)'
;FLYNSVQNNIEALLNVATGTDSSQILAQLKKLDNEDRRIINDFIDWDDEQKNELLYEIISFAVDYCCLTIKKDKANFSTLLQGKTFYLDTNILFRMLGLNNEQRKETILQFVNKCKEAKIKLLITSFTKTETLNSIQYHVRQVKKIMQGYTGNGNALSRLYDKSNYEDSFLTVYLAWAMKNGIQGHYDDFHKYLQKEFYELVNEIRTVDAGNIQIPEGILESYISWKDGKITRENAEYDIKNLIFIDRIRKQKSNTMGWNVGEYLISADHKLIKWADRNFSKENPIAVLPSVWYSMLLKLQGRAQNDIKAF
;
A
#
# COMPACT_ATOMS: atom_id res chain seq x y z
N PHE A 1 34.41 3.06 -0.34
CA PHE A 1 33.92 4.42 -0.04
C PHE A 1 32.44 4.40 0.34
N LEU A 2 31.52 3.95 -0.54
CA LEU A 2 30.06 3.91 -0.29
C LEU A 2 29.70 3.13 0.98
N TYR A 3 30.27 1.93 1.18
CA TYR A 3 30.02 1.12 2.37
C TYR A 3 30.42 1.85 3.65
N ASN A 4 31.63 2.41 3.71
CA ASN A 4 32.11 3.16 4.87
C ASN A 4 31.33 4.45 5.09
N SER A 5 30.89 5.09 4.02
CA SER A 5 30.02 6.29 4.10
C SER A 5 28.66 5.97 4.66
N VAL A 6 28.06 4.84 4.25
CA VAL A 6 26.77 4.38 4.81
C VAL A 6 26.94 3.97 6.25
N GLN A 7 27.97 3.20 6.60
CA GLN A 7 28.21 2.72 7.96
C GLN A 7 28.50 3.85 8.96
N ASN A 8 29.27 4.85 8.55
CA ASN A 8 29.68 5.95 9.42
C ASN A 8 28.76 7.17 9.39
N ASN A 9 27.87 7.25 8.42
CA ASN A 9 27.07 8.45 8.16
C ASN A 9 25.63 8.17 7.74
N ILE A 10 25.03 7.12 8.30
CA ILE A 10 23.61 6.86 7.99
C ILE A 10 22.73 8.05 8.38
N GLU A 11 23.07 8.78 9.46
CA GLU A 11 22.40 10.03 9.82
C GLU A 11 22.61 11.10 8.75
N ALA A 12 23.81 11.20 8.20
CA ALA A 12 24.12 12.15 7.11
C ALA A 12 23.39 11.76 5.83
N LEU A 13 23.31 10.47 5.48
CA LEU A 13 22.55 9.97 4.35
C LEU A 13 21.04 10.22 4.53
N LEU A 14 20.53 10.00 5.73
CA LEU A 14 19.14 10.28 6.06
C LEU A 14 18.85 11.79 6.02
N ASN A 15 19.77 12.62 6.50
CA ASN A 15 19.66 14.07 6.43
C ASN A 15 19.71 14.58 4.99
N VAL A 16 20.54 13.97 4.12
CA VAL A 16 20.55 14.26 2.67
C VAL A 16 19.23 13.82 2.04
N ALA A 17 18.74 12.62 2.35
CA ALA A 17 17.48 12.10 1.83
C ALA A 17 16.28 12.95 2.28
N THR A 18 16.35 13.56 3.47
CA THR A 18 15.32 14.49 4.00
C THR A 18 15.54 15.94 3.54
N GLY A 19 16.62 16.22 2.81
CA GLY A 19 16.95 17.58 2.36
C GLY A 19 17.40 18.53 3.48
N THR A 20 17.67 18.02 4.68
CA THR A 20 17.98 18.85 5.85
C THR A 20 19.46 19.21 5.98
N ASP A 21 20.38 18.34 5.58
CA ASP A 21 21.82 18.66 5.61
C ASP A 21 22.66 17.71 4.71
N SER A 22 23.27 18.25 3.66
CA SER A 22 24.25 17.54 2.82
C SER A 22 25.70 17.81 3.22
N SER A 23 25.94 18.64 4.23
CA SER A 23 27.26 19.16 4.56
C SER A 23 28.26 18.07 4.98
N GLN A 24 27.81 17.02 5.67
CA GLN A 24 28.70 15.95 6.16
C GLN A 24 29.19 15.03 5.03
N ILE A 25 28.33 14.68 4.05
CA ILE A 25 28.75 13.89 2.88
C ILE A 25 29.66 14.71 2.00
N LEU A 26 29.33 15.99 1.77
CA LEU A 26 30.19 16.93 1.06
C LEU A 26 31.53 17.13 1.76
N ALA A 27 31.59 17.15 3.09
CA ALA A 27 32.80 17.25 3.86
C ALA A 27 33.70 16.01 3.71
N GLN A 28 33.13 14.81 3.57
CA GLN A 28 33.89 13.58 3.30
C GLN A 28 34.40 13.51 1.87
N LEU A 29 33.59 13.90 0.89
CA LEU A 29 34.02 14.04 -0.50
C LEU A 29 35.15 15.08 -0.63
N LYS A 30 35.13 16.14 0.19
CA LYS A 30 36.19 17.15 0.23
C LYS A 30 37.54 16.64 0.79
N LYS A 31 37.55 15.54 1.57
CA LYS A 31 38.76 14.90 2.10
C LYS A 31 39.46 14.02 1.07
N LEU A 32 38.80 13.63 -0.01
CA LEU A 32 39.41 12.90 -1.10
C LEU A 32 40.27 13.86 -1.94
N ASP A 33 41.33 13.34 -2.50
CA ASP A 33 42.11 14.11 -3.48
C ASP A 33 41.30 14.34 -4.78
N ASN A 34 41.83 15.17 -5.65
CA ASN A 34 41.10 15.54 -6.87
C ASN A 34 41.02 14.39 -7.88
N GLU A 35 41.95 13.45 -7.85
CA GLU A 35 41.96 12.29 -8.73
C GLU A 35 40.92 11.26 -8.30
N ASP A 36 40.87 10.94 -7.02
CA ASP A 36 39.87 10.05 -6.43
C ASP A 36 38.44 10.57 -6.65
N ARG A 37 38.22 11.87 -6.47
CA ARG A 37 36.94 12.50 -6.77
C ARG A 37 36.50 12.33 -8.21
N ARG A 38 37.45 12.55 -9.13
CA ARG A 38 37.17 12.41 -10.56
C ARG A 38 36.80 10.97 -10.89
N ILE A 39 37.54 9.99 -10.39
CA ILE A 39 37.27 8.57 -10.61
C ILE A 39 35.88 8.20 -10.07
N ILE A 40 35.53 8.66 -8.88
CA ILE A 40 34.21 8.39 -8.29
C ILE A 40 33.10 9.03 -9.12
N ASN A 41 33.25 10.27 -9.55
CA ASN A 41 32.27 10.96 -10.36
C ASN A 41 32.09 10.28 -11.72
N ASP A 42 33.21 9.99 -12.40
CA ASP A 42 33.21 9.30 -13.70
C ASP A 42 32.52 7.91 -13.58
N PHE A 43 32.75 7.19 -12.48
CA PHE A 43 32.06 5.92 -12.21
C PHE A 43 30.56 6.08 -11.92
N ILE A 44 30.16 7.10 -11.18
CA ILE A 44 28.75 7.36 -10.88
C ILE A 44 28.01 7.80 -12.15
N ASP A 45 28.63 8.68 -12.93
CA ASP A 45 28.06 9.25 -14.17
C ASP A 45 28.09 8.27 -15.35
N TRP A 46 28.84 7.18 -15.24
CA TRP A 46 28.84 6.13 -16.25
C TRP A 46 27.44 5.50 -16.36
N ASP A 47 26.77 5.74 -17.49
CA ASP A 47 25.42 5.24 -17.77
C ASP A 47 25.46 3.77 -18.23
N ASP A 48 25.32 2.88 -17.25
CA ASP A 48 25.28 1.44 -17.44
C ASP A 48 24.19 0.83 -16.53
N GLU A 49 23.23 0.15 -17.15
CA GLU A 49 22.06 -0.39 -16.45
C GLU A 49 22.45 -1.43 -15.39
N GLN A 50 23.38 -2.35 -15.70
CA GLN A 50 23.82 -3.38 -14.77
C GLN A 50 24.58 -2.79 -13.58
N LYS A 51 25.45 -1.80 -13.85
CA LYS A 51 26.13 -1.05 -12.79
C LYS A 51 25.12 -0.34 -11.87
N ASN A 52 24.14 0.33 -12.45
CA ASN A 52 23.13 1.07 -11.67
C ASN A 52 22.28 0.13 -10.82
N GLU A 53 21.91 -1.05 -11.35
CA GLU A 53 21.20 -2.10 -10.61
C GLU A 53 22.04 -2.64 -9.45
N LEU A 54 23.30 -3.00 -9.69
CA LEU A 54 24.23 -3.46 -8.64
C LEU A 54 24.50 -2.40 -7.57
N LEU A 55 24.65 -1.13 -7.96
CA LEU A 55 24.81 -0.03 -7.00
C LEU A 55 23.57 0.13 -6.14
N TYR A 56 22.37 0.04 -6.73
CA TYR A 56 21.11 0.09 -6.00
C TYR A 56 21.00 -1.06 -4.99
N GLU A 57 21.35 -2.28 -5.39
CA GLU A 57 21.35 -3.43 -4.49
C GLU A 57 22.36 -3.24 -3.33
N ILE A 58 23.61 -2.85 -3.62
CA ILE A 58 24.64 -2.62 -2.60
C ILE A 58 24.20 -1.55 -1.62
N ILE A 59 23.66 -0.44 -2.10
CA ILE A 59 23.17 0.65 -1.23
C ILE A 59 21.97 0.17 -0.40
N SER A 60 21.06 -0.58 -0.99
CA SER A 60 19.90 -1.12 -0.29
C SER A 60 20.31 -2.08 0.84
N PHE A 61 21.23 -3.01 0.58
CA PHE A 61 21.78 -3.90 1.60
C PHE A 61 22.58 -3.15 2.67
N ALA A 62 23.33 -2.13 2.30
CA ALA A 62 24.08 -1.30 3.25
C ALA A 62 23.13 -0.53 4.17
N VAL A 63 22.05 0.03 3.64
CA VAL A 63 21.01 0.70 4.44
C VAL A 63 20.33 -0.32 5.37
N ASP A 64 19.96 -1.50 4.85
CA ASP A 64 19.38 -2.58 5.65
C ASP A 64 20.29 -3.01 6.81
N TYR A 65 21.57 -3.23 6.52
CA TYR A 65 22.58 -3.58 7.52
C TYR A 65 22.71 -2.49 8.59
N CYS A 66 22.78 -1.23 8.17
CA CYS A 66 22.85 -0.12 9.11
C CYS A 66 21.59 -0.01 9.98
N CYS A 67 20.40 -0.21 9.40
CA CYS A 67 19.15 -0.23 10.16
C CYS A 67 19.11 -1.37 11.19
N LEU A 68 19.79 -2.50 10.92
CA LEU A 68 19.88 -3.64 11.84
C LEU A 68 20.93 -3.44 12.96
N THR A 69 22.03 -2.74 12.66
CA THR A 69 23.21 -2.65 13.54
C THR A 69 23.26 -1.38 14.40
N ILE A 70 22.55 -0.33 14.01
CA ILE A 70 22.48 0.90 14.80
C ILE A 70 21.76 0.61 16.13
N LYS A 71 22.45 0.85 17.23
CA LYS A 71 21.85 0.86 18.58
C LYS A 71 20.72 1.89 18.57
N LYS A 72 19.52 1.38 18.75
CA LYS A 72 18.26 2.10 18.57
C LYS A 72 18.14 3.32 19.50
N ASP A 73 18.53 4.47 19.04
CA ASP A 73 17.84 5.69 19.43
C ASP A 73 16.56 5.76 18.58
N LYS A 74 15.51 5.17 19.13
CA LYS A 74 14.19 5.02 18.45
C LYS A 74 13.57 6.36 18.02
N ALA A 75 14.09 7.47 18.54
CA ALA A 75 13.54 8.81 18.28
C ALA A 75 13.75 9.27 16.84
N ASN A 76 14.90 8.98 16.22
CA ASN A 76 15.23 9.57 14.91
C ASN A 76 14.52 8.89 13.74
N PHE A 77 14.33 7.57 13.77
CA PHE A 77 13.63 6.86 12.68
C PHE A 77 12.12 7.08 12.69
N SER A 78 11.52 7.24 13.87
CA SER A 78 10.09 7.56 13.95
C SER A 78 9.76 8.93 13.36
N THR A 79 10.69 9.88 13.37
CA THR A 79 10.50 11.20 12.78
C THR A 79 10.44 11.16 11.26
N LEU A 80 11.17 10.26 10.60
CA LEU A 80 11.13 10.08 9.15
C LEU A 80 9.78 9.58 8.63
N LEU A 81 9.07 8.82 9.47
CA LEU A 81 7.75 8.28 9.15
C LEU A 81 6.62 9.24 9.56
N GLN A 82 6.92 10.20 10.45
CA GLN A 82 5.96 11.21 10.86
C GLN A 82 5.58 12.10 9.66
N GLY A 83 4.28 12.40 9.56
CA GLY A 83 3.76 13.21 8.45
C GLY A 83 3.40 12.42 7.19
N LYS A 84 3.74 11.12 7.11
CA LYS A 84 3.24 10.26 6.04
C LYS A 84 1.73 10.06 6.16
N THR A 85 1.08 9.97 5.02
CA THR A 85 -0.36 9.74 4.92
C THR A 85 -0.60 8.65 3.88
N PHE A 86 -1.24 7.56 4.31
CA PHE A 86 -1.59 6.46 3.45
C PHE A 86 -3.08 6.48 3.16
N TYR A 87 -3.41 6.57 1.89
CA TYR A 87 -4.77 6.43 1.38
C TYR A 87 -4.99 4.95 1.06
N LEU A 88 -5.93 4.32 1.74
CA LEU A 88 -6.20 2.90 1.56
C LEU A 88 -7.16 2.69 0.39
N ASP A 89 -6.81 1.76 -0.48
CA ASP A 89 -7.62 1.33 -1.61
C ASP A 89 -8.72 0.35 -1.19
N THR A 90 -9.75 0.19 -1.99
CA THR A 90 -10.90 -0.72 -1.76
C THR A 90 -10.47 -2.14 -1.47
N ASN A 91 -9.46 -2.65 -2.18
CA ASN A 91 -8.94 -4.01 -1.96
C ASN A 91 -8.27 -4.18 -0.57
N ILE A 92 -7.72 -3.11 0.00
CA ILE A 92 -7.19 -3.09 1.36
C ILE A 92 -8.33 -3.14 2.39
N LEU A 93 -9.38 -2.34 2.18
CA LEU A 93 -10.56 -2.35 3.05
C LEU A 93 -11.26 -3.72 3.04
N PHE A 94 -11.35 -4.37 1.88
CA PHE A 94 -11.89 -5.73 1.77
C PHE A 94 -11.08 -6.74 2.59
N ARG A 95 -9.76 -6.65 2.58
CA ARG A 95 -8.91 -7.49 3.43
C ARG A 95 -9.14 -7.19 4.90
N MET A 96 -9.23 -5.92 5.30
CA MET A 96 -9.49 -5.53 6.70
C MET A 96 -10.84 -6.04 7.19
N LEU A 97 -11.85 -6.07 6.33
CA LEU A 97 -13.18 -6.64 6.62
C LEU A 97 -13.20 -8.19 6.57
N GLY A 98 -12.10 -8.85 6.22
CA GLY A 98 -12.03 -10.31 6.10
C GLY A 98 -12.74 -10.87 4.86
N LEU A 99 -13.05 -10.02 3.86
CA LEU A 99 -13.79 -10.42 2.65
C LEU A 99 -12.94 -11.20 1.63
N ASN A 100 -11.63 -11.29 1.85
CA ASN A 100 -10.71 -12.02 0.98
C ASN A 100 -10.13 -13.31 1.60
N ASN A 101 -10.06 -13.46 2.86
CA ASN A 101 -9.83 -14.56 3.79
C ASN A 101 -9.22 -14.05 5.10
N GLU A 102 -9.21 -14.90 6.14
CA GLU A 102 -8.76 -14.51 7.48
C GLU A 102 -7.24 -14.26 7.53
N GLN A 103 -6.43 -15.05 6.82
CA GLN A 103 -4.98 -14.86 6.78
C GLN A 103 -4.59 -13.49 6.19
N ARG A 104 -5.26 -13.08 5.11
CA ARG A 104 -5.04 -11.76 4.51
C ARG A 104 -5.52 -10.64 5.43
N LYS A 105 -6.60 -10.87 6.19
CA LYS A 105 -7.08 -9.95 7.21
C LYS A 105 -6.04 -9.75 8.30
N GLU A 106 -5.53 -10.84 8.88
CA GLU A 106 -4.50 -10.77 9.92
C GLU A 106 -3.27 -10.00 9.44
N THR A 107 -2.78 -10.32 8.24
CA THR A 107 -1.61 -9.64 7.65
C THR A 107 -1.83 -8.14 7.49
N ILE A 108 -3.00 -7.74 6.95
CA ILE A 108 -3.26 -6.31 6.72
C ILE A 108 -3.50 -5.55 8.04
N LEU A 109 -4.12 -6.18 9.03
CA LEU A 109 -4.31 -5.57 10.35
C LEU A 109 -2.97 -5.35 11.08
N GLN A 110 -2.01 -6.26 10.93
CA GLN A 110 -0.66 -6.06 11.45
C GLN A 110 0.03 -4.87 10.77
N PHE A 111 -0.06 -4.76 9.44
CA PHE A 111 0.43 -3.58 8.72
C PHE A 111 -0.21 -2.28 9.24
N VAL A 112 -1.54 -2.26 9.41
CA VAL A 112 -2.28 -1.10 9.94
C VAL A 112 -1.81 -0.74 11.36
N ASN A 113 -1.60 -1.72 12.21
CA ASN A 113 -1.08 -1.50 13.57
C ASN A 113 0.34 -0.91 13.54
N LYS A 114 1.22 -1.42 12.67
CA LYS A 114 2.56 -0.84 12.49
C LYS A 114 2.51 0.60 11.97
N CYS A 115 1.58 0.93 11.07
CA CYS A 115 1.36 2.30 10.64
C CYS A 115 0.91 3.21 11.81
N LYS A 116 -0.01 2.72 12.67
CA LYS A 116 -0.46 3.45 13.87
C LYS A 116 0.69 3.68 14.85
N GLU A 117 1.52 2.66 15.11
CA GLU A 117 2.73 2.78 15.96
C GLU A 117 3.72 3.81 15.39
N ALA A 118 3.87 3.87 14.05
CA ALA A 118 4.69 4.83 13.34
C ALA A 118 4.09 6.24 13.27
N LYS A 119 2.87 6.44 13.79
CA LYS A 119 2.09 7.68 13.67
C LYS A 119 1.83 8.10 12.21
N ILE A 120 1.76 7.14 11.30
CA ILE A 120 1.34 7.34 9.93
C ILE A 120 -0.18 7.54 9.90
N LYS A 121 -0.65 8.55 9.20
CA LYS A 121 -2.08 8.80 9.04
C LYS A 121 -2.67 7.83 8.03
N LEU A 122 -3.72 7.10 8.42
CA LEU A 122 -4.48 6.24 7.53
C LEU A 122 -5.78 6.95 7.16
N LEU A 123 -6.02 7.10 5.87
CA LEU A 123 -7.17 7.80 5.32
C LEU A 123 -7.81 6.96 4.20
N ILE A 124 -9.05 7.25 3.88
CA ILE A 124 -9.70 6.84 2.64
C ILE A 124 -10.27 8.07 1.94
N THR A 125 -10.36 8.03 0.62
CA THR A 125 -11.05 9.06 -0.15
C THR A 125 -12.56 8.81 -0.19
N SER A 126 -13.34 9.84 -0.51
CA SER A 126 -14.76 9.69 -0.82
C SER A 126 -15.01 8.72 -1.97
N PHE A 127 -14.08 8.62 -2.94
CA PHE A 127 -14.15 7.66 -4.05
C PHE A 127 -14.01 6.21 -3.55
N THR A 128 -12.99 5.93 -2.76
CA THR A 128 -12.80 4.59 -2.15
C THR A 128 -13.98 4.19 -1.27
N LYS A 129 -14.52 5.13 -0.50
CA LYS A 129 -15.73 4.88 0.31
C LYS A 129 -16.90 4.44 -0.56
N THR A 130 -17.18 5.18 -1.63
CA THR A 130 -18.30 4.92 -2.55
C THR A 130 -18.08 3.59 -3.27
N GLU A 131 -16.89 3.36 -3.81
CA GLU A 131 -16.53 2.12 -4.50
C GLU A 131 -16.71 0.90 -3.59
N THR A 132 -16.24 0.99 -2.33
CA THR A 132 -16.37 -0.11 -1.36
C THR A 132 -17.82 -0.47 -1.10
N LEU A 133 -18.70 0.52 -0.88
CA LEU A 133 -20.12 0.29 -0.66
C LEU A 133 -20.81 -0.31 -1.90
N ASN A 134 -20.51 0.20 -3.09
CA ASN A 134 -21.03 -0.32 -4.35
C ASN A 134 -20.58 -1.78 -4.57
N SER A 135 -19.32 -2.07 -4.29
CA SER A 135 -18.73 -3.41 -4.43
C SER A 135 -19.35 -4.39 -3.42
N ILE A 136 -19.56 -4.00 -2.16
CA ILE A 136 -20.27 -4.82 -1.17
C ILE A 136 -21.68 -5.15 -1.69
N GLN A 137 -22.44 -4.16 -2.15
CA GLN A 137 -23.78 -4.36 -2.67
C GLN A 137 -23.78 -5.30 -3.90
N TYR A 138 -22.82 -5.11 -4.82
CA TYR A 138 -22.68 -5.97 -5.98
C TYR A 138 -22.45 -7.44 -5.58
N HIS A 139 -21.48 -7.69 -4.70
CA HIS A 139 -21.14 -9.04 -4.25
C HIS A 139 -22.29 -9.71 -3.48
N VAL A 140 -23.01 -8.98 -2.63
CA VAL A 140 -24.20 -9.52 -1.96
C VAL A 140 -25.25 -9.96 -2.98
N ARG A 141 -25.47 -9.17 -4.05
CA ARG A 141 -26.38 -9.57 -5.15
C ARG A 141 -25.88 -10.82 -5.88
N GLN A 142 -24.56 -10.99 -6.10
CA GLN A 142 -24.01 -12.19 -6.71
C GLN A 142 -24.21 -13.41 -5.81
N VAL A 143 -23.96 -13.30 -4.50
CA VAL A 143 -24.23 -14.36 -3.51
C VAL A 143 -25.71 -14.77 -3.58
N LYS A 144 -26.63 -13.80 -3.59
CA LYS A 144 -28.07 -14.08 -3.72
C LYS A 144 -28.39 -14.88 -4.98
N LYS A 145 -27.84 -14.52 -6.13
CA LYS A 145 -28.03 -15.25 -7.41
C LYS A 145 -27.50 -16.67 -7.35
N ILE A 146 -26.28 -16.86 -6.79
CA ILE A 146 -25.68 -18.18 -6.65
C ILE A 146 -26.55 -19.06 -5.75
N MET A 147 -26.99 -18.53 -4.59
CA MET A 147 -27.78 -19.28 -3.62
C MET A 147 -29.19 -19.60 -4.11
N GLN A 148 -29.81 -18.74 -4.93
CA GLN A 148 -31.12 -19.01 -5.54
C GLN A 148 -31.09 -20.19 -6.53
N GLY A 149 -29.93 -20.44 -7.16
CA GLY A 149 -29.73 -21.64 -8.00
C GLY A 149 -29.52 -22.93 -7.20
N TYR A 150 -29.33 -22.83 -5.89
CA TYR A 150 -29.12 -23.96 -4.99
C TYR A 150 -30.42 -24.31 -4.25
N THR A 151 -31.20 -25.20 -4.84
CA THR A 151 -32.48 -25.72 -4.22
C THR A 151 -32.25 -26.96 -3.37
N GLY A 152 -31.08 -27.11 -2.73
CA GLY A 152 -30.67 -28.37 -2.11
C GLY A 152 -30.71 -28.41 -0.58
N ASN A 153 -30.78 -29.62 -0.04
CA ASN A 153 -30.75 -29.97 1.39
C ASN A 153 -29.49 -29.41 2.09
N GLY A 154 -29.54 -29.31 3.46
CA GLY A 154 -28.43 -28.81 4.27
C GLY A 154 -27.05 -29.39 3.99
N ASN A 155 -26.95 -30.64 3.51
CA ASN A 155 -25.69 -31.26 3.00
C ASN A 155 -25.13 -30.58 1.75
N ALA A 156 -25.96 -29.88 0.96
CA ALA A 156 -25.49 -29.14 -0.22
C ALA A 156 -24.78 -27.84 0.16
N LEU A 157 -25.22 -27.18 1.24
CA LEU A 157 -24.57 -25.98 1.77
C LEU A 157 -23.21 -26.27 2.39
N SER A 158 -23.08 -27.38 3.12
CA SER A 158 -21.80 -27.81 3.68
C SER A 158 -20.79 -28.08 2.57
N ARG A 159 -21.20 -28.79 1.51
CA ARG A 159 -20.36 -29.05 0.33
C ARG A 159 -20.01 -27.77 -0.42
N LEU A 160 -20.94 -26.82 -0.49
CA LEU A 160 -20.68 -25.52 -1.12
C LEU A 160 -19.68 -24.71 -0.30
N TYR A 161 -19.78 -24.76 1.01
CA TYR A 161 -18.82 -24.14 1.93
C TYR A 161 -17.43 -24.74 1.78
N ASP A 162 -17.34 -26.07 1.82
CA ASP A 162 -16.07 -26.79 1.63
C ASP A 162 -15.42 -26.45 0.29
N LYS A 163 -16.22 -26.41 -0.78
CA LYS A 163 -15.73 -26.03 -2.11
C LYS A 163 -15.30 -24.56 -2.16
N SER A 164 -16.02 -23.65 -1.52
CA SER A 164 -15.76 -22.21 -1.54
C SER A 164 -14.53 -21.82 -0.70
N ASN A 165 -14.16 -22.62 0.32
CA ASN A 165 -12.94 -22.40 1.10
C ASN A 165 -11.66 -22.45 0.26
N TYR A 166 -11.69 -23.06 -0.94
CA TYR A 166 -10.58 -23.08 -1.88
C TYR A 166 -10.55 -21.86 -2.81
N GLU A 167 -11.63 -21.08 -2.87
CA GLU A 167 -11.81 -19.99 -3.83
C GLU A 167 -11.99 -18.66 -3.11
N ASP A 168 -11.25 -18.25 -2.14
CA ASP A 168 -11.27 -16.90 -1.52
C ASP A 168 -12.50 -16.03 -1.92
N SER A 169 -13.71 -16.59 -1.83
CA SER A 169 -14.87 -15.97 -2.41
C SER A 169 -15.73 -15.27 -1.35
N PHE A 170 -16.35 -14.20 -1.74
CA PHE A 170 -17.35 -13.48 -0.94
C PHE A 170 -18.50 -14.40 -0.48
N LEU A 171 -18.75 -15.47 -1.24
CA LEU A 171 -19.68 -16.53 -0.90
C LEU A 171 -19.29 -17.27 0.39
N THR A 172 -17.98 -17.57 0.57
CA THR A 172 -17.48 -18.21 1.80
C THR A 172 -17.77 -17.36 3.03
N VAL A 173 -17.56 -16.05 2.92
CA VAL A 173 -17.86 -15.11 4.02
C VAL A 173 -19.35 -15.11 4.36
N TYR A 174 -20.21 -15.08 3.35
CA TYR A 174 -21.65 -15.17 3.55
C TYR A 174 -22.06 -16.49 4.23
N LEU A 175 -21.54 -17.63 3.75
CA LEU A 175 -21.87 -18.94 4.29
C LEU A 175 -21.41 -19.07 5.75
N ALA A 176 -20.21 -18.63 6.08
CA ALA A 176 -19.72 -18.61 7.46
C ALA A 176 -20.59 -17.73 8.36
N TRP A 177 -20.98 -16.54 7.88
CA TRP A 177 -21.88 -15.65 8.59
C TRP A 177 -23.26 -16.27 8.80
N ALA A 178 -23.86 -16.85 7.74
CA ALA A 178 -25.17 -17.47 7.78
C ALA A 178 -25.22 -18.67 8.73
N MET A 179 -24.19 -19.53 8.70
CA MET A 179 -24.06 -20.67 9.61
C MET A 179 -23.95 -20.22 11.07
N LYS A 180 -23.10 -19.21 11.34
CA LYS A 180 -22.91 -18.68 12.70
C LYS A 180 -24.20 -18.10 13.29
N ASN A 181 -25.03 -17.48 12.45
CA ASN A 181 -26.28 -16.83 12.90
C ASN A 181 -27.52 -17.74 12.76
N GLY A 182 -27.35 -18.97 12.24
CA GLY A 182 -28.47 -19.91 12.05
C GLY A 182 -29.52 -19.44 11.05
N ILE A 183 -29.17 -18.52 10.15
CA ILE A 183 -30.07 -17.87 9.19
C ILE A 183 -29.60 -18.05 7.77
N GLN A 184 -30.48 -18.56 6.91
CA GLN A 184 -30.20 -18.69 5.46
C GLN A 184 -31.18 -17.81 4.70
N GLY A 185 -30.74 -17.24 3.58
CA GLY A 185 -31.57 -16.41 2.71
C GLY A 185 -31.75 -14.97 3.19
N HIS A 186 -31.15 -14.58 4.30
CA HIS A 186 -31.20 -13.22 4.84
C HIS A 186 -30.10 -12.32 4.26
N TYR A 187 -30.10 -12.13 2.94
CA TYR A 187 -29.10 -11.36 2.22
C TYR A 187 -29.09 -9.88 2.59
N ASP A 188 -30.25 -9.32 2.89
CA ASP A 188 -30.37 -7.92 3.32
C ASP A 188 -29.79 -7.71 4.73
N ASP A 189 -29.90 -8.70 5.62
CA ASP A 189 -29.28 -8.64 6.94
C ASP A 189 -27.76 -8.82 6.86
N PHE A 190 -27.29 -9.70 5.96
CA PHE A 190 -25.86 -9.82 5.67
C PHE A 190 -25.29 -8.52 5.08
N HIS A 191 -26.04 -7.87 4.18
CA HIS A 191 -25.66 -6.57 3.63
C HIS A 191 -25.55 -5.51 4.73
N LYS A 192 -26.58 -5.41 5.61
CA LYS A 192 -26.57 -4.50 6.76
C LYS A 192 -25.39 -4.78 7.71
N TYR A 193 -25.11 -6.07 7.97
CA TYR A 193 -23.96 -6.48 8.76
C TYR A 193 -22.65 -5.95 8.15
N LEU A 194 -22.42 -6.19 6.86
CA LEU A 194 -21.19 -5.71 6.19
C LEU A 194 -21.11 -4.18 6.14
N GLN A 195 -22.23 -3.50 5.94
CA GLN A 195 -22.28 -2.04 6.00
C GLN A 195 -21.91 -1.53 7.40
N LYS A 196 -22.41 -2.15 8.46
CA LYS A 196 -22.08 -1.80 9.83
C LYS A 196 -20.58 -1.96 10.08
N GLU A 197 -20.02 -3.14 9.78
CA GLU A 197 -18.58 -3.40 9.91
C GLU A 197 -17.73 -2.36 9.13
N PHE A 198 -18.17 -2.02 7.91
CA PHE A 198 -17.51 -1.00 7.11
C PHE A 198 -17.58 0.40 7.75
N TYR A 199 -18.73 0.81 8.27
CA TYR A 199 -18.85 2.11 8.94
C TYR A 199 -18.06 2.16 10.25
N GLU A 200 -17.97 1.08 11.00
CA GLU A 200 -17.12 0.99 12.18
C GLU A 200 -15.64 1.17 11.78
N LEU A 201 -15.21 0.49 10.71
CA LEU A 201 -13.88 0.65 10.16
C LEU A 201 -13.59 2.09 9.71
N VAL A 202 -14.55 2.72 9.02
CA VAL A 202 -14.42 4.10 8.52
C VAL A 202 -14.43 5.14 9.64
N ASN A 203 -15.04 4.85 10.78
CA ASN A 203 -14.95 5.71 11.96
C ASN A 203 -13.55 5.71 12.56
N GLU A 204 -12.80 4.60 12.45
CA GLU A 204 -11.40 4.54 12.85
C GLU A 204 -10.47 5.19 11.81
N ILE A 205 -10.82 5.02 10.52
CA ILE A 205 -10.04 5.52 9.38
C ILE A 205 -10.80 6.71 8.77
N ARG A 206 -10.30 7.90 9.00
CA ARG A 206 -10.96 9.13 8.55
C ARG A 206 -11.16 9.16 7.03
N THR A 207 -12.36 9.50 6.59
CA THR A 207 -12.66 9.79 5.18
C THR A 207 -12.30 11.24 4.84
N VAL A 208 -11.66 11.42 3.69
CA VAL A 208 -11.36 12.74 3.12
C VAL A 208 -12.23 12.94 1.89
N ASP A 209 -12.89 14.09 1.83
CA ASP A 209 -13.56 14.49 0.60
C ASP A 209 -12.51 14.85 -0.46
N ALA A 210 -12.47 14.10 -1.54
CA ALA A 210 -11.54 14.30 -2.63
C ALA A 210 -12.06 15.35 -3.66
N GLY A 211 -13.27 15.86 -3.48
CA GLY A 211 -13.91 16.83 -4.36
C GLY A 211 -14.22 16.27 -5.75
N ASN A 212 -14.50 17.16 -6.69
CA ASN A 212 -14.72 16.78 -8.08
C ASN A 212 -13.37 16.71 -8.82
N ILE A 213 -13.03 15.52 -9.32
CA ILE A 213 -11.83 15.27 -10.11
C ILE A 213 -12.23 14.96 -11.53
N GLN A 214 -11.78 15.81 -12.46
CA GLN A 214 -11.89 15.53 -13.88
C GLN A 214 -10.73 14.64 -14.31
N ILE A 215 -11.06 13.57 -15.03
CA ILE A 215 -10.07 12.67 -15.63
C ILE A 215 -9.69 13.26 -16.99
N PRO A 216 -8.40 13.48 -17.30
CA PRO A 216 -7.98 13.93 -18.61
C PRO A 216 -8.39 12.93 -19.70
N GLU A 217 -8.64 13.47 -20.90
CA GLU A 217 -9.04 12.67 -22.05
C GLU A 217 -8.01 11.58 -22.37
N GLY A 218 -8.47 10.38 -22.72
CA GLY A 218 -7.66 9.23 -23.09
C GLY A 218 -7.03 8.45 -21.92
N ILE A 219 -6.93 9.03 -20.72
CA ILE A 219 -6.33 8.35 -19.55
C ILE A 219 -7.18 7.16 -19.12
N LEU A 220 -8.48 7.33 -19.05
CA LEU A 220 -9.40 6.28 -18.62
C LEU A 220 -9.39 5.08 -19.58
N GLU A 221 -9.45 5.36 -20.89
CA GLU A 221 -9.41 4.34 -21.93
C GLU A 221 -8.07 3.59 -21.93
N SER A 222 -6.97 4.31 -21.76
CA SER A 222 -5.63 3.73 -21.60
C SER A 222 -5.57 2.77 -20.40
N TYR A 223 -6.15 3.16 -19.26
CA TYR A 223 -6.18 2.31 -18.08
C TYR A 223 -7.07 1.08 -18.24
N ILE A 224 -8.27 1.23 -18.82
CA ILE A 224 -9.16 0.10 -19.11
C ILE A 224 -8.47 -0.90 -20.05
N SER A 225 -7.81 -0.41 -21.09
CA SER A 225 -7.01 -1.25 -22.01
C SER A 225 -5.87 -1.97 -21.28
N TRP A 226 -5.16 -1.29 -20.42
CA TRP A 226 -4.09 -1.87 -19.58
C TRP A 226 -4.60 -3.00 -18.67
N LYS A 227 -5.84 -2.90 -18.20
CA LYS A 227 -6.52 -3.94 -17.41
C LYS A 227 -7.10 -5.07 -18.26
N ASP A 228 -6.80 -5.15 -19.57
CA ASP A 228 -7.34 -6.13 -20.52
C ASP A 228 -8.88 -6.11 -20.58
N GLY A 229 -9.49 -4.96 -20.35
CA GLY A 229 -10.95 -4.81 -20.29
C GLY A 229 -11.63 -5.55 -19.12
N LYS A 230 -10.87 -6.04 -18.15
CA LYS A 230 -11.38 -6.80 -16.98
C LYS A 230 -11.83 -5.91 -15.82
N ILE A 231 -11.98 -4.63 -16.05
CA ILE A 231 -12.45 -3.65 -15.08
C ILE A 231 -13.68 -2.92 -15.65
N THR A 232 -14.66 -2.62 -14.81
CA THR A 232 -15.77 -1.75 -15.23
C THR A 232 -15.28 -0.31 -15.37
N ARG A 233 -15.95 0.46 -16.25
CA ARG A 233 -15.62 1.89 -16.43
C ARG A 233 -15.70 2.65 -15.11
N GLU A 234 -16.72 2.38 -14.29
CA GLU A 234 -16.91 3.02 -12.99
C GLU A 234 -15.75 2.73 -12.02
N ASN A 235 -15.33 1.47 -11.90
CA ASN A 235 -14.19 1.12 -11.04
C ASN A 235 -12.87 1.71 -11.56
N ALA A 236 -12.67 1.74 -12.88
CA ALA A 236 -11.53 2.39 -13.50
C ALA A 236 -11.49 3.90 -13.19
N GLU A 237 -12.66 4.55 -13.16
CA GLU A 237 -12.76 5.96 -12.76
C GLU A 237 -12.37 6.18 -11.31
N TYR A 238 -12.79 5.32 -10.38
CA TYR A 238 -12.39 5.44 -8.96
C TYR A 238 -10.88 5.27 -8.79
N ASP A 239 -10.28 4.28 -9.43
CA ASP A 239 -8.83 4.06 -9.41
C ASP A 239 -8.08 5.31 -9.88
N ILE A 240 -8.44 5.84 -11.05
CA ILE A 240 -7.77 6.99 -11.66
C ILE A 240 -7.99 8.27 -10.84
N LYS A 241 -9.20 8.49 -10.33
CA LYS A 241 -9.50 9.65 -9.47
C LYS A 241 -8.67 9.64 -8.18
N ASN A 242 -8.48 8.46 -7.57
CA ASN A 242 -7.61 8.32 -6.41
C ASN A 242 -6.15 8.67 -6.73
N LEU A 243 -5.62 8.20 -7.86
CA LEU A 243 -4.25 8.54 -8.27
C LEU A 243 -4.08 10.03 -8.55
N ILE A 244 -5.01 10.64 -9.29
CA ILE A 244 -4.99 12.09 -9.60
C ILE A 244 -5.11 12.92 -8.31
N PHE A 245 -5.95 12.50 -7.36
CA PHE A 245 -6.09 13.16 -6.07
C PHE A 245 -4.78 13.22 -5.31
N ILE A 246 -4.07 12.10 -5.20
CA ILE A 246 -2.80 12.02 -4.49
C ILE A 246 -1.72 12.83 -5.21
N ASP A 247 -1.63 12.75 -6.53
CA ASP A 247 -0.71 13.54 -7.33
C ASP A 247 -0.93 15.05 -7.12
N ARG A 248 -2.20 15.48 -7.10
CA ARG A 248 -2.56 16.88 -6.82
C ARG A 248 -2.09 17.33 -5.45
N ILE A 249 -2.31 16.52 -4.40
CA ILE A 249 -1.87 16.86 -3.03
C ILE A 249 -0.35 16.98 -2.96
N ARG A 250 0.37 16.04 -3.59
CA ARG A 250 1.84 16.08 -3.65
C ARG A 250 2.35 17.36 -4.29
N LYS A 251 1.78 17.74 -5.44
CA LYS A 251 2.14 18.96 -6.16
C LYS A 251 1.86 20.23 -5.34
N GLN A 252 0.77 20.26 -4.58
CA GLN A 252 0.45 21.39 -3.71
C GLN A 252 1.42 21.57 -2.55
N LYS A 253 1.99 20.47 -2.03
CA LYS A 253 2.88 20.50 -0.86
C LYS A 253 4.33 20.82 -1.18
N SER A 254 4.71 20.95 -2.46
CA SER A 254 6.09 21.22 -2.92
C SER A 254 7.15 20.17 -2.48
N ASN A 255 6.76 19.15 -1.74
CA ASN A 255 7.62 18.09 -1.23
C ASN A 255 7.46 16.83 -2.10
N THR A 256 8.06 16.87 -3.28
CA THR A 256 7.79 15.87 -4.33
C THR A 256 8.92 14.87 -4.52
N MET A 257 10.01 14.93 -3.74
CA MET A 257 11.18 14.09 -3.97
C MET A 257 11.61 13.30 -2.73
N GLY A 258 12.00 12.06 -2.95
CA GLY A 258 12.61 11.18 -1.97
C GLY A 258 11.75 10.95 -0.72
N TRP A 259 12.38 10.97 0.44
CA TRP A 259 11.72 10.76 1.74
C TRP A 259 10.71 11.84 2.15
N ASN A 260 10.77 13.02 1.52
CA ASN A 260 9.83 14.11 1.80
C ASN A 260 8.45 13.86 1.21
N VAL A 261 8.31 12.93 0.28
CA VAL A 261 6.99 12.51 -0.22
C VAL A 261 6.18 11.93 0.93
N GLY A 262 5.04 12.55 1.20
CA GLY A 262 4.20 12.20 2.36
C GLY A 262 3.03 11.29 2.02
N GLU A 263 2.49 11.36 0.82
CA GLU A 263 1.21 10.76 0.45
C GLU A 263 1.38 9.57 -0.49
N TYR A 264 0.69 8.46 -0.17
CA TYR A 264 0.73 7.23 -0.97
C TYR A 264 -0.64 6.56 -1.02
N LEU A 265 -1.00 6.01 -2.17
CA LEU A 265 -2.08 5.03 -2.28
C LEU A 265 -1.53 3.65 -1.89
N ILE A 266 -2.13 3.04 -0.90
CA ILE A 266 -1.82 1.65 -0.52
C ILE A 266 -2.81 0.73 -1.21
N SER A 267 -2.33 -0.04 -2.15
CA SER A 267 -3.15 -0.96 -2.94
C SER A 267 -2.48 -2.32 -3.07
N ALA A 268 -3.29 -3.37 -3.15
CA ALA A 268 -2.84 -4.72 -3.45
C ALA A 268 -2.95 -5.06 -4.95
N ASP A 269 -3.35 -4.10 -5.77
CA ASP A 269 -3.49 -4.26 -7.21
C ASP A 269 -2.19 -3.96 -7.95
N HIS A 270 -1.44 -5.01 -8.30
CA HIS A 270 -0.18 -4.89 -9.03
C HIS A 270 -0.32 -4.21 -10.40
N LYS A 271 -1.48 -4.38 -11.09
CA LYS A 271 -1.69 -3.73 -12.39
C LYS A 271 -1.90 -2.23 -12.23
N LEU A 272 -2.64 -1.81 -11.19
CA LEU A 272 -2.81 -0.40 -10.85
C LEU A 272 -1.46 0.26 -10.56
N ILE A 273 -0.65 -0.37 -9.70
CA ILE A 273 0.68 0.15 -9.31
C ILE A 273 1.57 0.30 -10.55
N LYS A 274 1.74 -0.77 -11.34
CA LYS A 274 2.56 -0.73 -12.55
C LYS A 274 2.09 0.31 -13.58
N TRP A 275 0.78 0.52 -13.69
CA TRP A 275 0.25 1.54 -14.56
C TRP A 275 0.50 2.96 -14.03
N ALA A 276 0.33 3.14 -12.72
CA ALA A 276 0.62 4.42 -12.04
C ALA A 276 2.09 4.83 -12.19
N ASP A 277 3.03 3.89 -12.03
CA ASP A 277 4.47 4.14 -12.20
C ASP A 277 4.83 4.60 -13.63
N ARG A 278 4.08 4.15 -14.63
CA ARG A 278 4.30 4.55 -16.04
C ARG A 278 3.70 5.91 -16.40
N ASN A 279 2.60 6.27 -15.78
CA ASN A 279 1.77 7.41 -16.21
C ASN A 279 1.84 8.62 -15.27
N PHE A 280 2.36 8.44 -14.06
CA PHE A 280 2.55 9.52 -13.10
C PHE A 280 4.04 9.80 -12.90
N SER A 281 4.54 9.78 -11.66
CA SER A 281 5.96 10.03 -11.40
C SER A 281 6.76 8.73 -11.46
N LYS A 282 7.81 8.68 -12.29
CA LYS A 282 8.77 7.56 -12.30
C LYS A 282 9.68 7.55 -11.08
N GLU A 283 9.95 8.72 -10.52
CA GLU A 283 10.91 8.87 -9.40
C GLU A 283 10.28 8.56 -8.03
N ASN A 284 8.98 8.80 -7.90
CA ASN A 284 8.27 8.67 -6.63
C ASN A 284 6.93 7.95 -6.83
N PRO A 285 6.83 6.64 -6.57
CA PRO A 285 5.62 5.87 -6.80
C PRO A 285 4.45 6.47 -6.03
N ILE A 286 3.32 6.68 -6.72
CA ILE A 286 2.08 7.17 -6.11
C ILE A 286 1.35 6.03 -5.40
N ALA A 287 1.34 4.84 -6.00
CA ALA A 287 0.70 3.65 -5.49
C ALA A 287 1.74 2.61 -5.08
N VAL A 288 1.59 2.00 -3.91
CA VAL A 288 2.57 1.06 -3.34
C VAL A 288 1.87 -0.11 -2.68
N LEU A 289 2.49 -1.30 -2.76
CA LEU A 289 2.01 -2.49 -2.06
C LEU A 289 2.14 -2.33 -0.53
N PRO A 290 1.18 -2.84 0.27
CA PRO A 290 1.31 -2.88 1.73
C PRO A 290 2.59 -3.59 2.18
N SER A 291 3.00 -4.67 1.50
CA SER A 291 4.19 -5.46 1.84
C SER A 291 5.48 -4.66 1.76
N VAL A 292 5.59 -3.74 0.80
CA VAL A 292 6.78 -2.87 0.67
C VAL A 292 6.92 -1.97 1.89
N TRP A 293 5.84 -1.27 2.26
CA TRP A 293 5.83 -0.42 3.45
C TRP A 293 5.93 -1.23 4.75
N TYR A 294 5.29 -2.38 4.82
CA TYR A 294 5.35 -3.25 6.00
C TYR A 294 6.78 -3.73 6.25
N SER A 295 7.49 -4.15 5.21
CA SER A 295 8.89 -4.52 5.29
C SER A 295 9.77 -3.38 5.82
N MET A 296 9.53 -2.16 5.34
CA MET A 296 10.23 -0.97 5.82
C MET A 296 9.90 -0.64 7.29
N LEU A 297 8.63 -0.69 7.66
CA LEU A 297 8.19 -0.45 9.04
C LEU A 297 8.83 -1.46 10.02
N LEU A 298 8.88 -2.74 9.65
CA LEU A 298 9.53 -3.77 10.45
C LEU A 298 11.04 -3.51 10.63
N LYS A 299 11.72 -3.01 9.61
CA LYS A 299 13.13 -2.64 9.69
C LYS A 299 13.33 -1.45 10.62
N LEU A 300 12.52 -0.41 10.49
CA LEU A 300 12.67 0.84 11.24
C LEU A 300 12.18 0.76 12.70
N GLN A 301 11.12 0.02 12.98
CA GLN A 301 10.51 -0.09 14.32
C GLN A 301 10.98 -1.31 15.10
N GLY A 302 11.64 -2.25 14.43
CA GLY A 302 12.01 -3.56 14.96
C GLY A 302 10.87 -4.54 14.93
N ARG A 303 11.24 -5.82 14.98
CA ARG A 303 10.30 -6.94 14.92
C ARG A 303 9.75 -7.24 16.30
N ALA A 304 8.41 -7.35 16.42
CA ALA A 304 7.77 -7.96 17.58
C ALA A 304 7.61 -9.47 17.34
N GLN A 305 7.38 -10.26 18.41
CA GLN A 305 7.22 -11.72 18.27
C GLN A 305 6.08 -12.13 17.33
N ASN A 306 5.04 -11.32 17.21
CA ASN A 306 3.89 -11.59 16.33
C ASN A 306 4.17 -11.29 14.85
N ASP A 307 5.19 -10.50 14.53
CA ASP A 307 5.55 -10.14 13.16
C ASP A 307 6.19 -11.30 12.40
N ILE A 308 6.75 -12.28 13.13
CA ILE A 308 7.38 -13.49 12.55
C ILE A 308 6.32 -14.39 11.88
N LYS A 309 5.08 -14.40 12.39
CA LYS A 309 3.98 -15.19 11.82
C LYS A 309 3.39 -14.57 10.55
N ALA A 310 3.60 -13.28 10.32
CA ALA A 310 3.07 -12.56 9.16
C ALA A 310 4.04 -12.56 7.96
N PHE A 311 5.26 -13.02 8.18
CA PHE A 311 6.31 -13.16 7.17
C PHE A 311 6.28 -14.56 6.58
#